data_a7c24a1a9572cbb47755b75493b234d4
#
_entry.id   a7c24a1a9572cbb47755b75493b234d4
#
_cell.length_a   1.000
_cell.length_b   1.000
_cell.length_c   1.000
_cell.angle_alpha   90.00
_cell.angle_beta   90.00
_cell.angle_gamma   90.00
#
_symmetry.space_group_name_H-M   'P 1'
#
loop_
_entity.id
_entity.type
_entity.pdbx_description
1 polymer ?
#
loop_
_entity_poly.entity_id
_entity_poly.type
_entity_poly.pdbx_seq_one_letter_code
_entity_poly.pdbx_strand_id
1 'polypeptide(L)'
;LLKENERYLSAEQEEEPEPETDDGEEEQSFARAEEKSYRYRFEELSSYEELIKAFYAVDSTTVAGEGLLRAETFLEKDMRIQGDADAPQILLYHTHSKESFADSVPGDENGGIVGAGEYLAQLLREEYGYNVIHDTGCYDEDRAYAYNNSLPAIETILQENPSIEAVIDLHRDEMPADRRLVVELQGRPTAQFMFFNGLCRTKKGEIAQLENPYLADNLALSFQMQAACNEYYPGIARRIYLKAYRYNMHLCPKSLLIELGAQNNTEEEIHNACDVLAHVLDLVFGGREPERGEDTGEEAPEGD
;
A
#
# COMPACT_ATOMS: atom_id res chain seq x y z
N LEU A 1 60.75 37.89 -1.46
CA LEU A 1 59.25 37.72 -1.35
C LEU A 1 58.52 37.77 -2.72
N LEU A 2 59.11 38.27 -3.78
CA LEU A 2 58.50 38.28 -5.14
C LEU A 2 59.06 37.18 -6.08
N LYS A 3 60.03 36.42 -5.67
CA LYS A 3 60.61 35.32 -6.44
C LYS A 3 60.24 33.93 -5.93
N GLU A 4 59.56 33.83 -4.80
CA GLU A 4 59.08 32.57 -4.28
C GLU A 4 57.63 32.22 -4.74
N ASN A 5 56.85 33.20 -5.21
CA ASN A 5 55.51 32.96 -5.72
C ASN A 5 55.46 32.49 -7.18
N GLU A 6 56.54 32.58 -7.95
CA GLU A 6 56.57 32.09 -9.33
C GLU A 6 56.91 30.60 -9.44
N ARG A 7 57.31 29.93 -8.35
CA ARG A 7 57.62 28.49 -8.34
C ARG A 7 56.40 27.58 -8.07
N TYR A 8 55.29 28.18 -7.65
CA TYR A 8 54.05 27.42 -7.40
C TYR A 8 53.06 27.41 -8.59
N LEU A 9 53.35 28.13 -9.66
CA LEU A 9 52.48 28.24 -10.83
C LEU A 9 52.95 27.42 -12.04
N SER A 10 53.95 26.56 -11.90
CA SER A 10 54.45 25.69 -12.96
C SER A 10 54.62 24.22 -12.53
N ALA A 11 53.81 23.75 -11.60
CA ALA A 11 53.59 22.32 -11.45
C ALA A 11 52.51 21.95 -12.45
N GLU A 12 52.93 21.33 -13.55
CA GLU A 12 52.04 20.64 -14.47
C GLU A 12 51.16 19.69 -13.63
N GLN A 13 49.85 19.88 -13.71
CA GLN A 13 48.91 18.90 -13.24
C GLN A 13 49.05 17.68 -14.17
N GLU A 14 49.76 16.66 -13.70
CA GLU A 14 49.50 15.30 -14.17
C GLU A 14 48.06 14.96 -13.73
N GLU A 15 47.16 14.91 -14.69
CA GLU A 15 45.85 14.33 -14.51
C GLU A 15 46.07 12.86 -14.11
N GLU A 16 45.86 12.56 -12.81
CA GLU A 16 45.65 11.17 -12.41
C GLU A 16 44.38 10.71 -13.11
N PRO A 17 44.40 9.54 -13.78
CA PRO A 17 43.20 9.02 -14.38
C PRO A 17 42.17 8.84 -13.27
N GLU A 18 41.00 9.46 -13.43
CA GLU A 18 39.83 9.20 -12.59
C GLU A 18 39.62 7.67 -12.56
N PRO A 19 39.39 7.06 -11.40
CA PRO A 19 39.05 5.64 -11.38
C PRO A 19 37.76 5.49 -12.20
N GLU A 20 37.84 4.70 -13.25
CA GLU A 20 36.66 4.19 -13.94
C GLU A 20 35.86 3.40 -12.91
N THR A 21 34.91 4.05 -12.23
CA THR A 21 33.85 3.38 -11.52
C THR A 21 32.83 2.92 -12.54
N ASP A 22 33.16 1.87 -13.28
CA ASP A 22 32.18 1.05 -13.95
C ASP A 22 31.64 0.02 -12.94
N ASP A 23 30.96 0.53 -11.92
CA ASP A 23 30.01 -0.22 -11.15
C ASP A 23 28.64 0.12 -11.74
N GLY A 24 28.38 -0.41 -12.93
CA GLY A 24 27.04 -0.58 -13.45
C GLY A 24 26.31 -1.58 -12.55
N GLU A 25 25.86 -1.12 -11.38
CA GLU A 25 24.73 -1.74 -10.72
C GLU A 25 23.57 -1.61 -11.70
N GLU A 26 23.28 -2.69 -12.43
CA GLU A 26 22.03 -2.81 -13.16
C GLU A 26 20.93 -2.56 -12.12
N GLU A 27 20.28 -1.40 -12.17
CA GLU A 27 19.07 -1.14 -11.38
C GLU A 27 18.12 -2.30 -11.66
N GLN A 28 17.95 -3.16 -10.65
CA GLN A 28 17.07 -4.32 -10.79
C GLN A 28 15.64 -3.78 -10.88
N SER A 29 15.09 -3.79 -12.08
CA SER A 29 13.71 -3.37 -12.33
C SER A 29 12.74 -4.33 -11.63
N PHE A 30 11.63 -3.81 -11.12
CA PHE A 30 10.56 -4.62 -10.54
C PHE A 30 9.97 -5.56 -11.60
N ALA A 31 9.89 -6.84 -11.28
CA ALA A 31 9.18 -7.82 -12.08
C ALA A 31 7.89 -8.22 -11.38
N ARG A 32 6.75 -8.07 -12.07
CA ARG A 32 5.45 -8.52 -11.56
C ARG A 32 5.48 -10.03 -11.33
N ALA A 33 5.00 -10.48 -10.18
CA ALA A 33 4.85 -11.91 -9.94
C ALA A 33 3.69 -12.45 -10.80
N GLU A 34 3.98 -13.32 -11.74
CA GLU A 34 2.98 -13.92 -12.64
C GLU A 34 2.24 -15.08 -11.97
N GLU A 35 2.89 -15.75 -11.02
CA GLU A 35 2.35 -16.92 -10.34
C GLU A 35 2.33 -16.73 -8.82
N LYS A 36 1.36 -17.38 -8.16
CA LYS A 36 1.29 -17.42 -6.70
C LYS A 36 2.41 -18.28 -6.14
N SER A 37 3.23 -17.71 -5.24
CA SER A 37 4.24 -18.44 -4.47
C SER A 37 3.61 -19.40 -3.46
N TYR A 38 2.39 -19.08 -3.00
CA TYR A 38 1.60 -19.85 -2.06
C TYR A 38 0.12 -19.72 -2.39
N ARG A 39 -0.68 -20.75 -2.10
CA ARG A 39 -2.15 -20.71 -2.23
C ARG A 39 -2.77 -21.17 -0.92
N TYR A 40 -3.66 -20.35 -0.38
CA TYR A 40 -4.44 -20.74 0.79
C TYR A 40 -5.39 -21.88 0.45
N ARG A 41 -5.43 -22.89 1.33
CA ARG A 41 -6.50 -23.88 1.32
C ARG A 41 -7.67 -23.34 2.13
N PHE A 42 -8.88 -23.65 1.71
CA PHE A 42 -10.11 -23.18 2.36
C PHE A 42 -10.13 -23.49 3.86
N GLU A 43 -9.67 -24.69 4.24
CA GLU A 43 -9.61 -25.16 5.63
C GLU A 43 -8.71 -24.27 6.52
N GLU A 44 -7.67 -23.69 5.94
CA GLU A 44 -6.74 -22.80 6.66
C GLU A 44 -7.37 -21.45 7.01
N LEU A 45 -8.39 -21.02 6.23
CA LEU A 45 -9.09 -19.76 6.39
C LEU A 45 -10.44 -19.91 7.12
N SER A 46 -10.90 -21.13 7.35
CA SER A 46 -12.23 -21.40 7.93
C SER A 46 -12.27 -21.23 9.45
N SER A 47 -11.12 -21.39 10.15
CA SER A 47 -11.01 -21.18 11.58
C SER A 47 -10.79 -19.71 11.91
N TYR A 48 -11.65 -19.14 12.76
CA TYR A 48 -11.48 -17.77 13.26
C TYR A 48 -10.13 -17.54 13.93
N GLU A 49 -9.67 -18.50 14.73
CA GLU A 49 -8.38 -18.40 15.46
C GLU A 49 -7.19 -18.36 14.49
N GLU A 50 -7.18 -19.23 13.48
CA GLU A 50 -6.14 -19.22 12.44
C GLU A 50 -6.23 -17.96 11.58
N LEU A 51 -7.44 -17.50 11.26
CA LEU A 51 -7.68 -16.26 10.51
C LEU A 51 -7.12 -15.04 11.25
N ILE A 52 -7.43 -14.89 12.55
CA ILE A 52 -6.88 -13.81 13.38
C ILE A 52 -5.36 -13.88 13.43
N LYS A 53 -4.81 -15.04 13.64
CA LYS A 53 -3.36 -15.23 13.74
C LYS A 53 -2.62 -14.91 12.45
N ALA A 54 -3.17 -15.30 11.31
CA ALA A 54 -2.52 -15.14 10.00
C ALA A 54 -2.72 -13.74 9.41
N PHE A 55 -3.92 -13.15 9.58
CA PHE A 55 -4.32 -11.95 8.83
C PHE A 55 -4.46 -10.68 9.68
N TYR A 56 -4.72 -10.78 10.98
CA TYR A 56 -5.15 -9.61 11.74
C TYR A 56 -4.29 -9.31 12.97
N ALA A 57 -4.10 -8.02 13.24
CA ALA A 57 -3.62 -7.48 14.49
C ALA A 57 -4.71 -6.58 15.07
N VAL A 58 -5.31 -6.99 16.19
CA VAL A 58 -6.43 -6.28 16.81
C VAL A 58 -5.91 -5.34 17.87
N ASP A 59 -6.17 -4.03 17.70
CA ASP A 59 -5.78 -2.99 18.67
C ASP A 59 -6.52 -3.15 20.01
N SER A 60 -5.85 -2.74 21.06
CA SER A 60 -6.39 -2.82 22.41
C SER A 60 -7.66 -1.98 22.63
N THR A 61 -7.99 -1.04 21.74
CA THR A 61 -9.19 -0.18 21.82
C THR A 61 -10.46 -0.84 21.29
N THR A 62 -10.32 -1.95 20.52
CA THR A 62 -11.45 -2.62 19.86
C THR A 62 -11.50 -4.12 20.13
N VAL A 63 -12.51 -4.75 19.56
CA VAL A 63 -12.66 -6.21 19.48
C VAL A 63 -13.22 -6.58 18.11
N ALA A 64 -12.70 -7.66 17.54
CA ALA A 64 -13.24 -8.29 16.35
C ALA A 64 -13.70 -9.70 16.73
N GLY A 65 -14.93 -10.07 16.41
CA GLY A 65 -15.50 -11.38 16.71
C GLY A 65 -15.68 -12.24 15.45
N GLU A 66 -15.93 -13.52 15.64
CA GLU A 66 -16.18 -14.49 14.56
C GLU A 66 -17.29 -14.05 13.59
N GLY A 67 -18.33 -13.35 14.11
CA GLY A 67 -19.42 -12.83 13.25
C GLY A 67 -18.99 -11.70 12.31
N LEU A 68 -17.84 -11.05 12.58
CA LEU A 68 -17.33 -9.94 11.78
C LEU A 68 -16.27 -10.41 10.76
N LEU A 69 -15.41 -11.33 11.14
CA LEU A 69 -14.29 -11.78 10.32
C LEU A 69 -14.54 -13.19 9.78
N ARG A 70 -14.91 -13.26 8.51
CA ARG A 70 -15.24 -14.51 7.81
C ARG A 70 -14.62 -14.51 6.42
N ALA A 71 -13.56 -15.28 6.24
CA ALA A 71 -12.80 -15.35 4.99
C ALA A 71 -13.67 -15.75 3.79
N GLU A 72 -14.54 -16.76 3.94
CA GLU A 72 -15.48 -17.19 2.90
C GLU A 72 -16.31 -16.01 2.37
N THR A 73 -16.97 -15.27 3.29
CA THR A 73 -17.78 -14.11 2.93
C THR A 73 -16.97 -13.01 2.27
N PHE A 74 -15.70 -12.84 2.67
CA PHE A 74 -14.83 -11.83 2.12
C PHE A 74 -14.36 -12.21 0.70
N LEU A 75 -14.06 -13.46 0.44
CA LEU A 75 -13.65 -13.96 -0.88
C LEU A 75 -14.80 -13.98 -1.91
N GLU A 76 -16.06 -14.08 -1.46
CA GLU A 76 -17.23 -14.03 -2.34
C GLU A 76 -17.56 -12.62 -2.86
N LYS A 77 -17.05 -11.56 -2.20
CA LYS A 77 -17.33 -10.18 -2.61
C LYS A 77 -16.53 -9.79 -3.86
N ASP A 78 -17.24 -9.25 -4.84
CA ASP A 78 -16.59 -8.66 -6.03
C ASP A 78 -16.00 -7.28 -5.70
N MET A 79 -14.68 -7.22 -5.64
CA MET A 79 -13.91 -5.98 -5.37
C MET A 79 -13.37 -5.34 -6.65
N ARG A 80 -13.69 -5.87 -7.83
CA ARG A 80 -13.24 -5.29 -9.10
C ARG A 80 -13.82 -3.90 -9.32
N ILE A 81 -13.05 -3.04 -9.95
CA ILE A 81 -13.53 -1.78 -10.49
C ILE A 81 -14.28 -2.10 -11.78
N GLN A 82 -15.51 -1.57 -11.91
CA GLN A 82 -16.41 -1.88 -13.01
C GLN A 82 -16.48 -0.77 -14.07
N GLY A 83 -16.18 0.49 -13.67
CA GLY A 83 -16.23 1.65 -14.55
C GLY A 83 -15.06 1.71 -15.53
N ASP A 84 -15.29 2.35 -16.68
CA ASP A 84 -14.26 2.60 -17.68
C ASP A 84 -13.27 3.67 -17.22
N ALA A 85 -12.02 3.57 -17.68
CA ALA A 85 -10.96 4.54 -17.37
C ALA A 85 -11.14 5.92 -18.05
N ASP A 86 -12.20 6.09 -18.84
CA ASP A 86 -12.57 7.40 -19.41
C ASP A 86 -13.00 8.41 -18.33
N ALA A 87 -13.37 7.93 -17.16
CA ALA A 87 -13.73 8.73 -15.99
C ALA A 87 -12.93 8.29 -14.75
N PRO A 88 -12.74 9.17 -13.74
CA PRO A 88 -12.01 8.83 -12.51
C PRO A 88 -12.59 7.59 -11.82
N GLN A 89 -11.73 6.63 -11.50
CA GLN A 89 -12.09 5.35 -10.88
C GLN A 89 -11.58 5.23 -9.44
N ILE A 90 -10.42 5.85 -9.17
CA ILE A 90 -9.72 5.77 -7.88
C ILE A 90 -9.43 7.18 -7.39
N LEU A 91 -9.71 7.43 -6.12
CA LEU A 91 -9.23 8.60 -5.39
C LEU A 91 -8.14 8.17 -4.43
N LEU A 92 -6.94 8.73 -4.59
CA LEU A 92 -5.83 8.63 -3.66
C LEU A 92 -5.67 9.96 -2.93
N TYR A 93 -5.58 9.94 -1.60
CA TYR A 93 -5.41 11.14 -0.78
C TYR A 93 -4.62 10.83 0.49
N HIS A 94 -4.33 11.85 1.30
CA HIS A 94 -3.55 11.76 2.52
C HIS A 94 -4.21 12.55 3.64
N THR A 95 -4.82 11.87 4.62
CA THR A 95 -5.30 12.58 5.84
C THR A 95 -4.12 13.22 6.57
N HIS A 96 -2.92 12.64 6.49
CA HIS A 96 -1.67 13.13 7.06
C HIS A 96 -0.61 13.39 5.98
N SER A 97 -0.78 14.47 5.21
CA SER A 97 0.10 14.84 4.08
C SER A 97 1.53 15.23 4.49
N LYS A 98 1.76 15.61 5.76
CA LYS A 98 3.08 15.99 6.28
C LYS A 98 3.94 14.82 6.76
N GLU A 99 3.52 13.60 6.55
CA GLU A 99 4.29 12.42 6.88
C GLU A 99 5.50 12.28 5.95
N SER A 100 6.70 12.12 6.54
CA SER A 100 7.98 12.06 5.84
C SER A 100 8.73 10.78 6.16
N PHE A 101 9.75 10.46 5.37
CA PHE A 101 10.64 9.30 5.52
C PHE A 101 12.03 9.74 6.01
N ALA A 102 12.94 8.78 6.17
CA ALA A 102 14.24 9.01 6.80
C ALA A 102 15.13 10.00 6.03
N ASP A 103 15.02 10.03 4.73
CA ASP A 103 15.79 10.82 3.77
C ASP A 103 14.97 11.89 3.04
N SER A 104 13.69 12.07 3.40
CA SER A 104 12.85 13.13 2.83
C SER A 104 13.46 14.50 3.09
N VAL A 105 13.44 15.35 2.07
CA VAL A 105 13.94 16.73 2.17
C VAL A 105 12.94 17.59 2.96
N PRO A 106 13.34 18.20 4.07
CA PRO A 106 12.44 19.01 4.86
C PRO A 106 11.86 20.20 4.07
N GLY A 107 10.53 20.31 4.02
CA GLY A 107 9.82 21.38 3.32
C GLY A 107 9.60 21.12 1.84
N ASP A 108 9.93 19.95 1.33
CA ASP A 108 9.54 19.51 0.01
C ASP A 108 8.06 19.04 0.05
N GLU A 109 7.18 19.82 -0.56
CA GLU A 109 5.74 19.53 -0.63
C GLU A 109 5.43 18.34 -1.56
N ASN A 110 6.38 17.95 -2.41
CA ASN A 110 6.27 16.82 -3.33
C ASN A 110 7.02 15.58 -2.83
N GLY A 111 7.66 15.64 -1.67
CA GLY A 111 8.34 14.52 -1.04
C GLY A 111 7.48 13.77 -0.02
N GLY A 112 8.10 12.86 0.71
CA GLY A 112 7.43 12.09 1.76
C GLY A 112 6.23 11.29 1.24
N ILE A 113 5.16 11.25 2.05
CA ILE A 113 3.98 10.42 1.71
C ILE A 113 3.22 10.94 0.47
N VAL A 114 3.24 12.25 0.22
CA VAL A 114 2.63 12.85 -0.98
C VAL A 114 3.40 12.43 -2.23
N GLY A 115 4.75 12.47 -2.18
CA GLY A 115 5.60 11.98 -3.28
C GLY A 115 5.39 10.49 -3.56
N ALA A 116 5.32 9.67 -2.50
CA ALA A 116 4.99 8.25 -2.62
C ALA A 116 3.60 8.02 -3.24
N GLY A 117 2.62 8.85 -2.86
CA GLY A 117 1.27 8.82 -3.44
C GLY A 117 1.26 9.18 -4.92
N GLU A 118 2.01 10.19 -5.35
CA GLU A 118 2.11 10.52 -6.78
C GLU A 118 2.78 9.40 -7.58
N TYR A 119 3.87 8.83 -7.04
CA TYR A 119 4.52 7.68 -7.69
C TYR A 119 3.57 6.49 -7.83
N LEU A 120 2.82 6.14 -6.77
CA LEU A 120 1.80 5.08 -6.83
C LEU A 120 0.69 5.41 -7.83
N ALA A 121 0.21 6.66 -7.85
CA ALA A 121 -0.82 7.08 -8.80
C ALA A 121 -0.31 7.03 -10.24
N GLN A 122 0.95 7.38 -10.50
CA GLN A 122 1.57 7.27 -11.81
C GLN A 122 1.64 5.80 -12.26
N LEU A 123 2.11 4.88 -11.41
CA LEU A 123 2.12 3.45 -11.72
C LEU A 123 0.72 2.94 -12.09
N LEU A 124 -0.30 3.29 -11.30
CA LEU A 124 -1.68 2.87 -11.56
C LEU A 124 -2.21 3.42 -12.89
N ARG A 125 -1.86 4.66 -13.26
CA ARG A 125 -2.27 5.28 -14.53
C ARG A 125 -1.53 4.68 -15.72
N GLU A 126 -0.19 4.62 -15.66
CA GLU A 126 0.66 4.33 -16.81
C GLU A 126 0.81 2.83 -17.08
N GLU A 127 0.92 2.02 -16.00
CA GLU A 127 1.17 0.60 -16.14
C GLU A 127 -0.07 -0.28 -16.05
N TYR A 128 -1.09 0.19 -15.32
CA TYR A 128 -2.32 -0.60 -15.08
C TYR A 128 -3.56 0.01 -15.74
N GLY A 129 -3.47 1.25 -16.25
CA GLY A 129 -4.52 1.88 -17.04
C GLY A 129 -5.71 2.40 -16.22
N TYR A 130 -5.56 2.60 -14.92
CA TYR A 130 -6.60 3.20 -14.09
C TYR A 130 -6.62 4.71 -14.22
N ASN A 131 -7.83 5.31 -14.14
CA ASN A 131 -7.99 6.76 -14.01
C ASN A 131 -8.00 7.13 -12.52
N VAL A 132 -6.91 7.74 -12.06
CA VAL A 132 -6.66 8.06 -10.65
C VAL A 132 -6.66 9.56 -10.45
N ILE A 133 -7.46 10.06 -9.51
CA ILE A 133 -7.29 11.41 -8.94
C ILE A 133 -6.37 11.25 -7.73
N HIS A 134 -5.27 12.00 -7.71
CA HIS A 134 -4.42 12.16 -6.54
C HIS A 134 -4.67 13.53 -5.93
N ASP A 135 -5.28 13.56 -4.74
CA ASP A 135 -5.51 14.77 -3.98
C ASP A 135 -4.36 15.01 -3.01
N THR A 136 -3.66 16.13 -3.19
CA THR A 136 -2.50 16.55 -2.40
C THR A 136 -2.84 17.59 -1.34
N GLY A 137 -4.11 17.72 -0.98
CA GLY A 137 -4.58 18.66 0.02
C GLY A 137 -3.91 18.48 1.37
N CYS A 138 -3.59 19.60 2.06
CA CYS A 138 -3.02 19.56 3.40
C CYS A 138 -4.15 19.65 4.44
N TYR A 139 -4.41 18.55 5.14
CA TYR A 139 -5.49 18.42 6.13
C TYR A 139 -4.99 18.38 7.58
N ASP A 140 -3.69 18.24 7.78
CA ASP A 140 -3.03 18.00 9.06
C ASP A 140 -2.18 19.18 9.56
N GLU A 141 -2.59 20.41 9.23
CA GLU A 141 -2.04 21.61 9.91
C GLU A 141 -2.16 21.48 11.43
N ASP A 142 -3.32 21.00 11.90
CA ASP A 142 -3.50 20.45 13.24
C ASP A 142 -3.82 18.96 13.12
N ARG A 143 -2.84 18.11 13.46
CA ARG A 143 -2.94 16.65 13.35
C ARG A 143 -4.16 16.08 14.09
N ALA A 144 -4.58 16.71 15.18
CA ALA A 144 -5.73 16.25 15.96
C ALA A 144 -7.07 16.35 15.21
N TYR A 145 -7.15 17.22 14.22
CA TYR A 145 -8.36 17.47 13.41
C TYR A 145 -8.24 16.98 11.97
N ALA A 146 -7.16 16.31 11.60
CA ALA A 146 -6.89 15.93 10.22
C ALA A 146 -8.05 15.17 9.55
N TYR A 147 -8.64 14.16 10.20
CA TYR A 147 -9.82 13.45 9.69
C TYR A 147 -11.07 14.33 9.56
N ASN A 148 -11.25 15.32 10.44
CA ASN A 148 -12.34 16.27 10.34
C ASN A 148 -12.15 17.26 9.19
N ASN A 149 -10.89 17.64 8.92
CA ASN A 149 -10.54 18.58 7.86
C ASN A 149 -10.59 17.92 6.49
N SER A 150 -10.11 16.67 6.35
CA SER A 150 -10.12 15.94 5.08
C SER A 150 -11.52 15.53 4.65
N LEU A 151 -12.40 15.17 5.58
CA LEU A 151 -13.73 14.64 5.27
C LEU A 151 -14.53 15.50 4.27
N PRO A 152 -14.78 16.80 4.49
CA PRO A 152 -15.60 17.61 3.58
C PRO A 152 -14.92 17.79 2.19
N ALA A 153 -13.61 17.81 2.12
CA ALA A 153 -12.88 17.88 0.85
C ALA A 153 -13.06 16.61 0.04
N ILE A 154 -12.88 15.45 0.67
CA ILE A 154 -13.05 14.16 0.01
C ILE A 154 -14.51 13.93 -0.40
N GLU A 155 -15.49 14.29 0.44
CA GLU A 155 -16.90 14.26 0.07
C GLU A 155 -17.20 15.10 -1.17
N THR A 156 -16.57 16.28 -1.28
CA THR A 156 -16.73 17.16 -2.46
C THR A 156 -16.17 16.51 -3.72
N ILE A 157 -14.94 15.95 -3.66
CA ILE A 157 -14.33 15.26 -4.79
C ILE A 157 -15.21 14.09 -5.26
N LEU A 158 -15.74 13.30 -4.33
CA LEU A 158 -16.63 12.17 -4.66
C LEU A 158 -17.97 12.62 -5.25
N GLN A 159 -18.52 13.75 -4.81
CA GLN A 159 -19.75 14.33 -5.40
C GLN A 159 -19.51 14.83 -6.83
N GLU A 160 -18.36 15.45 -7.09
CA GLU A 160 -17.97 15.93 -8.42
C GLU A 160 -17.58 14.79 -9.37
N ASN A 161 -17.13 13.66 -8.85
CA ASN A 161 -16.65 12.50 -9.60
C ASN A 161 -17.38 11.20 -9.15
N PRO A 162 -18.67 11.04 -9.47
CA PRO A 162 -19.47 9.90 -9.02
C PRO A 162 -19.07 8.55 -9.64
N SER A 163 -18.13 8.55 -10.58
CA SER A 163 -17.52 7.36 -11.17
C SER A 163 -16.44 6.72 -10.29
N ILE A 164 -15.97 7.41 -9.24
CA ILE A 164 -14.97 6.87 -8.32
C ILE A 164 -15.56 5.69 -7.55
N GLU A 165 -14.92 4.54 -7.68
CA GLU A 165 -15.32 3.31 -7.00
C GLU A 165 -14.42 2.92 -5.85
N ALA A 166 -13.17 3.40 -5.81
CA ALA A 166 -12.23 3.12 -4.75
C ALA A 166 -11.62 4.40 -4.17
N VAL A 167 -11.43 4.41 -2.85
CA VAL A 167 -10.84 5.53 -2.10
C VAL A 167 -9.69 5.01 -1.25
N ILE A 168 -8.50 5.56 -1.44
CA ILE A 168 -7.28 5.15 -0.75
C ILE A 168 -6.75 6.32 0.07
N ASP A 169 -6.71 6.15 1.39
CA ASP A 169 -6.02 7.06 2.33
C ASP A 169 -4.62 6.49 2.59
N LEU A 170 -3.60 7.10 1.99
CA LEU A 170 -2.23 6.61 2.06
C LEU A 170 -1.46 7.33 3.14
N HIS A 171 -0.94 6.56 4.09
CA HIS A 171 -0.18 6.97 5.26
C HIS A 171 1.15 6.23 5.34
N ARG A 172 1.99 6.61 6.28
CA ARG A 172 3.07 5.79 6.80
C ARG A 172 2.87 5.54 8.29
N ASP A 173 3.34 4.38 8.77
CA ASP A 173 3.28 4.01 10.18
C ASP A 173 4.31 4.77 11.03
N GLU A 174 4.16 4.74 12.34
CA GLU A 174 5.15 5.25 13.31
C GLU A 174 5.78 4.09 14.07
N MET A 175 7.11 3.96 13.95
CA MET A 175 7.90 2.89 14.57
C MET A 175 8.95 3.45 15.53
N PRO A 176 9.37 2.70 16.56
CA PRO A 176 10.56 3.04 17.34
C PRO A 176 11.77 3.33 16.43
N ALA A 177 12.61 4.27 16.82
CA ALA A 177 13.73 4.75 16.01
C ALA A 177 14.74 3.66 15.59
N ASP A 178 14.80 2.57 16.33
CA ASP A 178 15.67 1.42 16.09
C ASP A 178 15.01 0.32 15.22
N ARG A 179 13.77 0.54 14.77
CA ARG A 179 13.03 -0.43 13.98
C ARG A 179 12.71 0.09 12.58
N ARG A 180 13.28 -0.53 11.57
CA ARG A 180 13.01 -0.29 10.15
C ARG A 180 12.16 -1.43 9.60
N LEU A 181 11.11 -1.07 8.86
CA LEU A 181 10.18 -2.02 8.22
C LEU A 181 10.66 -2.30 6.81
N VAL A 182 11.55 -3.26 6.63
CA VAL A 182 12.14 -3.59 5.32
C VAL A 182 12.26 -5.10 5.14
N VAL A 183 12.03 -5.55 3.93
CA VAL A 183 12.32 -6.89 3.43
C VAL A 183 13.10 -6.77 2.14
N GLU A 184 13.86 -7.79 1.80
CA GLU A 184 14.47 -7.89 0.48
C GLU A 184 13.51 -8.64 -0.45
N LEU A 185 13.11 -7.98 -1.53
CA LEU A 185 12.24 -8.54 -2.55
C LEU A 185 12.89 -8.39 -3.92
N GLN A 186 13.17 -9.51 -4.58
CA GLN A 186 13.83 -9.52 -5.89
C GLN A 186 15.17 -8.76 -5.92
N GLY A 187 15.95 -8.82 -4.83
CA GLY A 187 17.22 -8.11 -4.70
C GLY A 187 17.08 -6.62 -4.37
N ARG A 188 15.86 -6.11 -4.12
CA ARG A 188 15.59 -4.69 -3.83
C ARG A 188 15.15 -4.53 -2.37
N PRO A 189 15.73 -3.61 -1.60
CA PRO A 189 15.25 -3.27 -0.26
C PRO A 189 13.86 -2.63 -0.37
N THR A 190 12.84 -3.28 0.17
CA THR A 190 11.44 -2.91 -0.03
C THR A 190 10.77 -2.68 1.32
N ALA A 191 10.12 -1.53 1.49
CA ALA A 191 9.39 -1.24 2.71
C ALA A 191 8.19 -2.17 2.88
N GLN A 192 8.00 -2.70 4.10
CA GLN A 192 6.76 -3.43 4.40
C GLN A 192 5.61 -2.44 4.60
N PHE A 193 4.43 -2.80 4.13
CA PHE A 193 3.21 -2.01 4.35
C PHE A 193 2.14 -2.81 5.11
N MET A 194 1.04 -2.13 5.44
CA MET A 194 -0.04 -2.71 6.22
C MET A 194 -1.39 -2.12 5.78
N PHE A 195 -2.39 -2.96 5.60
CA PHE A 195 -3.77 -2.52 5.47
C PHE A 195 -4.39 -2.29 6.84
N PHE A 196 -5.30 -1.33 6.90
CA PHE A 196 -5.90 -0.90 8.15
C PHE A 196 -7.41 -0.83 8.01
N ASN A 197 -8.16 -1.21 9.06
CA ASN A 197 -9.61 -1.03 9.10
C ASN A 197 -10.07 -0.43 10.44
N GLY A 198 -10.89 0.60 10.31
CA GLY A 198 -11.66 1.16 11.40
C GLY A 198 -12.96 0.39 11.61
N LEU A 199 -13.14 -0.23 12.79
CA LEU A 199 -14.28 -1.09 13.06
C LEU A 199 -15.53 -0.37 13.56
N CYS A 200 -15.46 0.94 13.81
CA CYS A 200 -16.54 1.73 14.40
C CYS A 200 -17.08 1.13 15.71
N ARG A 201 -16.23 0.43 16.45
CA ARG A 201 -16.56 -0.37 17.63
C ARG A 201 -15.44 -0.33 18.66
N THR A 202 -15.80 -0.13 19.90
CA THR A 202 -14.92 -0.31 21.07
C THR A 202 -15.18 -1.66 21.74
N LYS A 203 -14.40 -1.98 22.79
CA LYS A 203 -14.70 -3.12 23.68
C LYS A 203 -16.07 -3.05 24.36
N LYS A 204 -16.70 -1.86 24.39
CA LYS A 204 -18.04 -1.64 24.99
C LYS A 204 -19.17 -1.78 23.97
N GLY A 205 -18.88 -1.97 22.71
CA GLY A 205 -19.84 -2.06 21.62
C GLY A 205 -19.63 -1.03 20.52
N GLU A 206 -20.59 -0.91 19.65
CA GLU A 206 -20.58 -0.01 18.49
C GLU A 206 -20.56 1.46 18.90
N ILE A 207 -19.92 2.30 18.10
CA ILE A 207 -19.90 3.75 18.29
C ILE A 207 -20.98 4.33 17.37
N ALA A 208 -22.18 4.53 17.93
CA ALA A 208 -23.36 4.94 17.15
C ALA A 208 -23.19 6.21 16.30
N GLN A 209 -22.28 7.13 16.69
CA GLN A 209 -21.99 8.36 15.94
C GLN A 209 -21.00 8.15 14.79
N LEU A 210 -20.40 6.97 14.68
CA LEU A 210 -19.41 6.62 13.68
C LEU A 210 -19.87 5.42 12.85
N GLU A 211 -21.12 5.40 12.44
CA GLU A 211 -21.65 4.34 11.57
C GLU A 211 -20.85 4.26 10.26
N ASN A 212 -20.52 3.03 9.85
CA ASN A 212 -19.94 2.75 8.55
C ASN A 212 -20.80 1.69 7.83
N PRO A 213 -21.62 2.10 6.85
CA PRO A 213 -22.47 1.17 6.11
C PRO A 213 -21.67 0.20 5.25
N TYR A 214 -20.41 0.53 4.95
CA TYR A 214 -19.51 -0.25 4.09
C TYR A 214 -18.47 -1.07 4.87
N LEU A 215 -18.62 -1.21 6.19
CA LEU A 215 -17.65 -1.92 7.01
C LEU A 215 -17.33 -3.33 6.49
N ALA A 216 -18.36 -4.08 6.10
CA ALA A 216 -18.18 -5.44 5.58
C ALA A 216 -17.47 -5.47 4.21
N ASP A 217 -17.64 -4.44 3.40
CA ASP A 217 -16.98 -4.30 2.10
C ASP A 217 -15.52 -3.90 2.28
N ASN A 218 -15.25 -2.91 3.15
CA ASN A 218 -13.88 -2.48 3.47
C ASN A 218 -13.05 -3.63 4.07
N LEU A 219 -13.65 -4.44 4.95
CA LEU A 219 -12.99 -5.62 5.52
C LEU A 219 -12.69 -6.68 4.45
N ALA A 220 -13.62 -6.91 3.52
CA ALA A 220 -13.40 -7.84 2.43
C ALA A 220 -12.30 -7.36 1.49
N LEU A 221 -12.26 -6.07 1.16
CA LEU A 221 -11.24 -5.49 0.32
C LEU A 221 -9.85 -5.65 0.95
N SER A 222 -9.66 -5.22 2.21
CA SER A 222 -8.37 -5.36 2.88
C SER A 222 -7.96 -6.83 3.04
N PHE A 223 -8.93 -7.75 3.25
CA PHE A 223 -8.65 -9.18 3.31
C PHE A 223 -8.15 -9.72 1.97
N GLN A 224 -8.82 -9.39 0.85
CA GLN A 224 -8.39 -9.83 -0.49
C GLN A 224 -7.02 -9.25 -0.86
N MET A 225 -6.75 -7.97 -0.53
CA MET A 225 -5.43 -7.36 -0.71
C MET A 225 -4.34 -8.09 0.10
N GLN A 226 -4.61 -8.39 1.37
CA GLN A 226 -3.68 -9.14 2.23
C GLN A 226 -3.44 -10.55 1.72
N ALA A 227 -4.48 -11.24 1.24
CA ALA A 227 -4.37 -12.57 0.65
C ALA A 227 -3.50 -12.53 -0.60
N ALA A 228 -3.70 -11.55 -1.50
CA ALA A 228 -2.87 -11.35 -2.68
C ALA A 228 -1.40 -11.08 -2.29
N CYS A 229 -1.14 -10.21 -1.31
CA CYS A 229 0.22 -10.00 -0.80
C CYS A 229 0.86 -11.30 -0.31
N ASN A 230 0.15 -12.07 0.49
CA ASN A 230 0.68 -13.30 1.07
C ASN A 230 0.92 -14.38 0.00
N GLU A 231 0.09 -14.43 -1.03
CA GLU A 231 0.19 -15.43 -2.10
C GLU A 231 1.25 -15.08 -3.16
N TYR A 232 1.38 -13.80 -3.54
CA TYR A 232 2.30 -13.37 -4.60
C TYR A 232 3.64 -12.83 -4.06
N TYR A 233 3.62 -12.15 -2.92
CA TYR A 233 4.76 -11.45 -2.31
C TYR A 233 4.89 -11.75 -0.82
N PRO A 234 5.17 -13.00 -0.42
CA PRO A 234 5.20 -13.39 0.98
C PRO A 234 6.12 -12.51 1.82
N GLY A 235 5.59 -11.97 2.92
CA GLY A 235 6.35 -11.14 3.86
C GLY A 235 6.35 -9.65 3.57
N ILE A 236 5.81 -9.19 2.44
CA ILE A 236 5.72 -7.75 2.11
C ILE A 236 4.69 -7.03 2.98
N ALA A 237 3.52 -7.62 3.19
CA ALA A 237 2.47 -7.02 3.98
C ALA A 237 2.50 -7.53 5.43
N ARG A 238 2.42 -6.60 6.37
CA ARG A 238 2.13 -6.86 7.78
C ARG A 238 0.64 -7.18 7.91
N ARG A 239 0.26 -7.85 9.02
CA ARG A 239 -1.14 -8.20 9.25
C ARG A 239 -2.04 -6.96 9.30
N ILE A 240 -3.25 -7.07 8.74
CA ILE A 240 -4.27 -6.03 8.75
C ILE A 240 -4.49 -5.52 10.19
N TYR A 241 -4.37 -4.20 10.40
CA TYR A 241 -4.56 -3.60 11.71
C TYR A 241 -6.00 -3.16 11.90
N LEU A 242 -6.62 -3.63 12.98
CA LEU A 242 -8.02 -3.32 13.31
C LEU A 242 -8.09 -2.37 14.50
N LYS A 243 -8.74 -1.22 14.34
CA LYS A 243 -8.85 -0.17 15.37
C LYS A 243 -10.28 0.35 15.54
N ALA A 244 -10.56 1.08 16.63
CA ALA A 244 -11.92 1.35 17.06
C ALA A 244 -12.70 2.36 16.22
N TYR A 245 -12.05 3.43 15.70
CA TYR A 245 -12.75 4.52 15.02
C TYR A 245 -13.01 4.26 13.55
N ARG A 246 -13.61 5.25 12.83
CA ARG A 246 -14.07 5.11 11.44
C ARG A 246 -13.03 5.43 10.37
N TYR A 247 -12.14 6.40 10.63
CA TYR A 247 -11.04 6.81 9.72
C TYR A 247 -11.52 7.12 8.29
N ASN A 248 -12.64 7.85 8.15
CA ASN A 248 -13.29 8.19 6.87
C ASN A 248 -13.63 7.02 5.92
N MET A 249 -13.48 5.77 6.36
CA MET A 249 -13.72 4.57 5.53
C MET A 249 -15.20 4.32 5.21
N HIS A 250 -16.11 5.19 5.63
CA HIS A 250 -17.53 5.14 5.33
C HIS A 250 -17.91 5.82 4.01
N LEU A 251 -16.93 6.40 3.33
CA LEU A 251 -17.15 7.19 2.12
C LEU A 251 -17.42 6.33 0.89
N CYS A 252 -16.88 5.12 0.85
CA CYS A 252 -16.94 4.25 -0.31
C CYS A 252 -16.92 2.77 0.11
N PRO A 253 -17.61 1.86 -0.61
CA PRO A 253 -17.51 0.42 -0.38
C PRO A 253 -16.08 -0.12 -0.52
N LYS A 254 -15.28 0.46 -1.43
CA LYS A 254 -13.89 0.10 -1.63
C LYS A 254 -12.95 1.17 -1.01
N SER A 255 -13.10 1.41 0.31
CA SER A 255 -12.17 2.27 1.05
C SER A 255 -11.04 1.47 1.66
N LEU A 256 -9.80 1.91 1.42
CA LEU A 256 -8.58 1.40 2.02
C LEU A 256 -7.87 2.51 2.79
N LEU A 257 -7.33 2.19 3.96
CA LEU A 257 -6.26 2.94 4.59
C LEU A 257 -5.01 2.06 4.55
N ILE A 258 -3.90 2.61 4.08
CA ILE A 258 -2.64 1.88 3.89
C ILE A 258 -1.54 2.60 4.65
N GLU A 259 -0.84 1.87 5.51
CA GLU A 259 0.37 2.32 6.17
C GLU A 259 1.57 1.83 5.36
N LEU A 260 2.14 2.69 4.52
CA LEU A 260 3.24 2.39 3.61
C LEU A 260 4.58 2.65 4.28
N GLY A 261 5.26 1.60 4.73
CA GLY A 261 6.48 1.72 5.52
C GLY A 261 6.29 2.47 6.84
N ALA A 262 7.34 3.13 7.27
CA ALA A 262 7.38 3.98 8.47
C ALA A 262 8.42 5.11 8.28
N GLN A 263 8.46 6.08 9.21
CA GLN A 263 9.40 7.20 9.17
C GLN A 263 10.89 6.83 9.13
N ASN A 264 11.22 5.56 9.39
CA ASN A 264 12.60 5.06 9.38
C ASN A 264 12.99 4.41 8.03
N ASN A 265 12.06 4.32 7.09
CA ASN A 265 12.33 3.85 5.73
C ASN A 265 12.87 4.98 4.85
N THR A 266 13.65 4.64 3.83
CA THR A 266 14.07 5.58 2.78
C THR A 266 13.00 5.69 1.70
N GLU A 267 13.03 6.79 0.94
CA GLU A 267 12.11 6.98 -0.21
C GLU A 267 12.30 5.90 -1.27
N GLU A 268 13.52 5.42 -1.50
CA GLU A 268 13.80 4.27 -2.37
C GLU A 268 13.03 3.00 -1.94
N GLU A 269 13.09 2.65 -0.65
CA GLU A 269 12.35 1.50 -0.11
C GLU A 269 10.85 1.65 -0.23
N ILE A 270 10.36 2.89 -0.13
CA ILE A 270 8.95 3.24 -0.29
C ILE A 270 8.53 3.12 -1.76
N HIS A 271 9.33 3.62 -2.71
CA HIS A 271 9.05 3.45 -4.14
C HIS A 271 9.04 1.97 -4.53
N ASN A 272 10.02 1.19 -4.04
CA ASN A 272 10.02 -0.26 -4.25
C ASN A 272 8.76 -0.94 -3.69
N ALA A 273 8.22 -0.44 -2.58
CA ALA A 273 6.95 -0.93 -2.04
C ALA A 273 5.73 -0.48 -2.87
N CYS A 274 5.77 0.71 -3.47
CA CYS A 274 4.72 1.18 -4.38
C CYS A 274 4.59 0.31 -5.61
N ASP A 275 5.70 -0.18 -6.20
CA ASP A 275 5.69 -1.12 -7.33
C ASP A 275 4.87 -2.38 -6.99
N VAL A 276 5.14 -2.95 -5.81
CA VAL A 276 4.41 -4.14 -5.34
C VAL A 276 2.95 -3.82 -5.04
N LEU A 277 2.71 -2.70 -4.36
CA LEU A 277 1.36 -2.28 -3.96
C LEU A 277 0.49 -2.00 -5.20
N ALA A 278 1.03 -1.36 -6.23
CA ALA A 278 0.32 -1.11 -7.49
C ALA A 278 -0.13 -2.43 -8.15
N HIS A 279 0.75 -3.44 -8.19
CA HIS A 279 0.39 -4.75 -8.73
C HIS A 279 -0.67 -5.46 -7.85
N VAL A 280 -0.55 -5.39 -6.53
CA VAL A 280 -1.55 -5.98 -5.61
C VAL A 280 -2.91 -5.31 -5.78
N LEU A 281 -2.95 -3.99 -5.94
CA LEU A 281 -4.18 -3.25 -6.25
C LEU A 281 -4.79 -3.73 -7.58
N ASP A 282 -3.97 -3.91 -8.63
CA ASP A 282 -4.45 -4.40 -9.94
C ASP A 282 -4.96 -5.86 -9.86
N LEU A 283 -4.30 -6.74 -9.11
CA LEU A 283 -4.78 -8.12 -8.92
C LEU A 283 -6.21 -8.16 -8.37
N VAL A 284 -6.55 -7.27 -7.45
CA VAL A 284 -7.89 -7.24 -6.82
C VAL A 284 -8.87 -6.39 -7.61
N PHE A 285 -8.47 -5.18 -8.03
CA PHE A 285 -9.35 -4.26 -8.76
C PHE A 285 -9.57 -4.65 -10.21
N GLY A 286 -8.57 -5.26 -10.86
CA GLY A 286 -8.68 -5.78 -12.23
C GLY A 286 -9.30 -7.17 -12.32
N GLY A 287 -9.37 -7.89 -11.19
CA GLY A 287 -9.93 -9.24 -11.13
C GLY A 287 -9.14 -10.26 -11.93
N ARG A 288 -7.85 -10.02 -12.11
CA ARG A 288 -6.95 -10.95 -12.79
C ARG A 288 -6.62 -12.12 -11.87
N GLU A 289 -7.58 -13.05 -11.69
CA GLU A 289 -7.14 -14.40 -11.35
C GLU A 289 -6.35 -14.93 -12.54
N PRO A 290 -5.12 -15.46 -12.33
CA PRO A 290 -4.49 -16.26 -13.37
C PRO A 290 -5.46 -17.38 -13.72
N GLU A 291 -5.67 -17.62 -15.01
CA GLU A 291 -6.53 -18.67 -15.54
C GLU A 291 -6.31 -19.93 -14.70
N ARG A 292 -7.37 -20.47 -14.13
CA ARG A 292 -7.32 -21.81 -13.52
C ARG A 292 -6.88 -22.71 -14.65
N GLY A 293 -5.62 -23.18 -14.59
CA GLY A 293 -5.18 -24.25 -15.47
C GLY A 293 -6.25 -25.32 -15.38
N GLU A 294 -6.90 -25.60 -16.50
CA GLU A 294 -7.83 -26.70 -16.61
C GLU A 294 -7.09 -27.91 -16.03
N ASP A 295 -7.65 -28.49 -14.97
CA ASP A 295 -7.25 -29.79 -14.46
C ASP A 295 -7.53 -30.78 -15.61
N THR A 296 -6.55 -30.94 -16.49
CA THR A 296 -6.57 -32.01 -17.50
C THR A 296 -6.34 -33.29 -16.72
N GLY A 297 -7.44 -33.80 -16.18
CA GLY A 297 -7.50 -35.15 -15.65
C GLY A 297 -7.00 -36.11 -16.72
N GLU A 298 -5.71 -36.41 -16.71
CA GLU A 298 -5.19 -37.59 -17.35
C GLU A 298 -5.79 -38.80 -16.61
N GLU A 299 -6.91 -39.35 -17.18
CA GLU A 299 -7.36 -40.70 -16.86
C GLU A 299 -6.19 -41.64 -17.14
N ALA A 300 -5.69 -42.25 -16.07
CA ALA A 300 -4.71 -43.33 -16.20
C ALA A 300 -5.29 -44.42 -17.11
N PRO A 301 -4.56 -44.96 -18.10
CA PRO A 301 -5.07 -46.02 -18.93
C PRO A 301 -5.31 -47.27 -18.06
N GLU A 302 -6.53 -47.75 -18.10
CA GLU A 302 -6.88 -49.09 -17.58
C GLU A 302 -6.03 -50.11 -18.35
N GLY A 303 -5.14 -50.78 -17.64
CA GLY A 303 -4.35 -51.88 -18.15
C GLY A 303 -5.18 -53.14 -18.17
N ASP A 304 -5.23 -53.81 -19.32
CA ASP A 304 -5.70 -55.20 -19.52
C ASP A 304 -4.86 -56.20 -18.74
#